data_63f3b5c7973100e5e3e9b01b9d2326f0
#
_entry.id   63f3b5c7973100e5e3e9b01b9d2326f0
#
_cell.length_a   1.000
_cell.length_b   1.000
_cell.length_c   1.000
_cell.angle_alpha   90.00
_cell.angle_beta   90.00
_cell.angle_gamma   90.00
#
_symmetry.space_group_name_H-M   'P 1'
#
loop_
_entity.id
_entity.type
_entity.pdbx_description
1 polymer ?
#
loop_
_entity_poly.entity_id
_entity_poly.type
_entity_poly.pdbx_seq_one_letter_code
_entity_poly.pdbx_strand_id
1 'polypeptide(L)'
;MRAVKFAAMGERVEFPSNGHTCQGYLAGRGPAVVVIQEWWGLVPHIEDIVNRFASEGFLAIAPDLYHGKTTKSPDEAGKMLMELDADRAEREIAGAGEYLLGQLTCPTKTYGVVGFCMGGALAQYTATKENGKVSAAASFYGGFKKLDMDWNNLQAALLLIYAGNDKSVPASSGLELGAKLKKMGKNAEVVIYPNTNHAFFNDARPEVYDAEAAKDAWRRTLELFRANIR
;
A
#
# COMPACT_ATOMS: atom_id res chain seq x y z
N MET A 1 -31.23 10.22 13.11
CA MET A 1 -30.27 9.43 13.94
C MET A 1 -29.24 8.82 13.03
N ARG A 2 -28.00 9.33 12.99
CA ARG A 2 -26.88 8.66 12.30
C ARG A 2 -26.47 7.49 13.19
N ALA A 3 -26.65 6.27 12.68
CA ALA A 3 -26.09 5.08 13.32
C ALA A 3 -24.56 5.26 13.42
N VAL A 4 -24.03 5.34 14.62
CA VAL A 4 -22.61 5.22 14.87
C VAL A 4 -22.25 3.78 14.49
N LYS A 5 -21.69 3.59 13.30
CA LYS A 5 -21.08 2.32 12.92
C LYS A 5 -19.84 2.15 13.78
N PHE A 6 -19.95 1.34 14.83
CA PHE A 6 -18.76 0.76 15.44
C PHE A 6 -18.10 -0.10 14.35
N ALA A 7 -17.03 0.40 13.75
CA ALA A 7 -16.14 -0.44 12.98
C ALA A 7 -15.58 -1.46 13.98
N ALA A 8 -15.80 -2.74 13.74
CA ALA A 8 -15.14 -3.78 14.53
C ALA A 8 -13.64 -3.53 14.41
N MET A 9 -12.94 -3.44 15.55
CA MET A 9 -11.47 -3.39 15.56
C MET A 9 -10.98 -4.64 14.83
N GLY A 10 -9.94 -4.46 14.01
CA GLY A 10 -9.35 -5.57 13.28
C GLY A 10 -8.69 -6.59 14.20
N GLU A 11 -8.31 -7.71 13.65
CA GLU A 11 -7.71 -8.83 14.36
C GLU A 11 -6.42 -9.31 13.69
N ARG A 12 -5.56 -9.92 14.46
CA ARG A 12 -4.40 -10.64 13.94
C ARG A 12 -4.87 -11.96 13.33
N VAL A 13 -4.41 -12.23 12.10
CA VAL A 13 -4.74 -13.44 11.37
C VAL A 13 -3.47 -14.11 10.86
N GLU A 14 -3.60 -15.40 10.59
CA GLU A 14 -2.60 -16.19 9.89
C GLU A 14 -3.16 -16.58 8.52
N PHE A 15 -2.31 -16.55 7.50
CA PHE A 15 -2.68 -16.96 6.15
C PHE A 15 -1.52 -17.68 5.46
N PRO A 16 -1.81 -18.62 4.55
CA PRO A 16 -0.78 -19.34 3.81
C PRO A 16 -0.20 -18.43 2.70
N SER A 17 1.10 -18.40 2.59
CA SER A 17 1.79 -17.80 1.46
C SER A 17 3.14 -18.46 1.24
N ASN A 18 3.52 -18.72 0.00
CA ASN A 18 4.84 -19.19 -0.41
C ASN A 18 5.34 -20.45 0.36
N GLY A 19 4.41 -21.36 0.70
CA GLY A 19 4.71 -22.57 1.47
C GLY A 19 4.94 -22.36 2.97
N HIS A 20 4.66 -21.15 3.47
CA HIS A 20 4.78 -20.78 4.88
C HIS A 20 3.47 -20.20 5.40
N THR A 21 3.36 -20.09 6.73
CA THR A 21 2.30 -19.32 7.38
C THR A 21 2.81 -17.90 7.60
N CYS A 22 2.08 -16.94 7.04
CA CYS A 22 2.33 -15.52 7.23
C CYS A 22 1.33 -14.93 8.21
N GLN A 23 1.69 -13.84 8.87
CA GLN A 23 0.81 -13.12 9.79
C GLN A 23 0.42 -11.76 9.19
N GLY A 24 -0.73 -11.24 9.64
CA GLY A 24 -1.19 -9.92 9.24
C GLY A 24 -2.27 -9.38 10.17
N TYR A 25 -2.67 -8.16 9.92
CA TYR A 25 -3.78 -7.49 10.59
C TYR A 25 -4.94 -7.29 9.61
N LEU A 26 -6.11 -7.85 9.92
CA LEU A 26 -7.29 -7.90 9.06
C LEU A 26 -8.44 -7.11 9.68
N ALA A 27 -9.17 -6.35 8.86
CA ALA A 27 -10.41 -5.70 9.29
C ALA A 27 -11.41 -5.54 8.14
N GLY A 28 -12.69 -5.46 8.49
CA GLY A 28 -13.76 -5.05 7.59
C GLY A 28 -14.41 -6.15 6.79
N ARG A 29 -15.08 -5.74 5.70
CA ARG A 29 -15.76 -6.57 4.70
C ARG A 29 -15.95 -5.75 3.43
N GLY A 30 -16.06 -6.39 2.29
CA GLY A 30 -16.26 -5.73 0.99
C GLY A 30 -15.10 -5.97 0.04
N PRO A 31 -14.86 -5.08 -0.92
CA PRO A 31 -13.76 -5.20 -1.87
C PRO A 31 -12.41 -5.33 -1.16
N ALA A 32 -11.52 -6.19 -1.71
CA ALA A 32 -10.26 -6.57 -1.09
C ALA A 32 -9.17 -5.52 -1.27
N VAL A 33 -8.47 -5.14 -0.19
CA VAL A 33 -7.33 -4.22 -0.20
C VAL A 33 -6.19 -4.74 0.66
N VAL A 34 -4.99 -4.81 0.10
CA VAL A 34 -3.76 -5.09 0.83
C VAL A 34 -3.04 -3.78 1.15
N VAL A 35 -2.75 -3.54 2.43
CA VAL A 35 -2.05 -2.35 2.94
C VAL A 35 -0.61 -2.74 3.27
N ILE A 36 0.36 -2.10 2.63
CA ILE A 36 1.77 -2.45 2.75
C ILE A 36 2.49 -1.45 3.66
N GLN A 37 3.13 -1.97 4.68
CA GLN A 37 3.82 -1.24 5.74
C GLN A 37 4.98 -0.37 5.24
N GLU A 38 5.34 0.63 6.03
CA GLU A 38 6.60 1.35 5.91
C GLU A 38 7.78 0.49 6.44
N TRP A 39 8.98 1.03 6.39
CA TRP A 39 10.20 0.37 6.87
C TRP A 39 10.25 0.13 8.39
N TRP A 40 9.26 0.61 9.15
CA TRP A 40 9.15 0.44 10.59
C TRP A 40 8.59 -0.90 11.03
N GLY A 41 8.05 -1.69 10.12
CA GLY A 41 7.29 -2.91 10.37
C GLY A 41 5.79 -2.69 10.47
N LEU A 42 5.06 -3.72 10.85
CA LEU A 42 3.61 -3.65 11.06
C LEU A 42 3.30 -2.95 12.41
N VAL A 43 3.43 -1.64 12.39
CA VAL A 43 3.21 -0.76 13.55
C VAL A 43 1.75 -0.29 13.64
N PRO A 44 1.29 0.23 14.82
CA PRO A 44 -0.10 0.67 15.02
C PRO A 44 -0.66 1.63 13.99
N HIS A 45 0.17 2.51 13.40
CA HIS A 45 -0.24 3.40 12.31
C HIS A 45 -0.75 2.62 11.08
N ILE A 46 -0.08 1.53 10.71
CA ILE A 46 -0.51 0.69 9.57
C ILE A 46 -1.79 -0.08 9.91
N GLU A 47 -1.94 -0.57 11.15
CA GLU A 47 -3.17 -1.19 11.63
C GLU A 47 -4.35 -0.20 11.61
N ASP A 48 -4.09 1.06 11.95
CA ASP A 48 -5.10 2.11 11.87
C ASP A 48 -5.52 2.39 10.40
N ILE A 49 -4.60 2.38 9.45
CA ILE A 49 -4.93 2.49 8.02
C ILE A 49 -5.84 1.34 7.57
N VAL A 50 -5.57 0.10 8.01
CA VAL A 50 -6.46 -1.06 7.75
C VAL A 50 -7.86 -0.80 8.31
N ASN A 51 -7.96 -0.29 9.53
CA ASN A 51 -9.25 0.04 10.15
C ASN A 51 -9.98 1.20 9.42
N ARG A 52 -9.24 2.17 8.89
CA ARG A 52 -9.81 3.24 8.04
C ARG A 52 -10.42 2.66 6.77
N PHE A 53 -9.72 1.75 6.07
CA PHE A 53 -10.29 1.05 4.90
C PHE A 53 -11.54 0.24 5.27
N ALA A 54 -11.52 -0.45 6.41
CA ALA A 54 -12.69 -1.17 6.91
C ALA A 54 -13.89 -0.24 7.14
N SER A 55 -13.65 0.96 7.67
CA SER A 55 -14.67 1.99 7.88
C SER A 55 -15.25 2.54 6.57
N GLU A 56 -14.47 2.51 5.49
CA GLU A 56 -14.86 2.89 4.13
C GLU A 56 -15.53 1.75 3.34
N GLY A 57 -15.71 0.58 3.98
CA GLY A 57 -16.45 -0.57 3.42
C GLY A 57 -15.58 -1.53 2.61
N PHE A 58 -14.27 -1.56 2.86
CA PHE A 58 -13.35 -2.53 2.29
C PHE A 58 -13.04 -3.66 3.27
N LEU A 59 -12.67 -4.82 2.74
CA LEU A 59 -11.98 -5.88 3.48
C LEU A 59 -10.48 -5.65 3.32
N ALA A 60 -9.79 -5.26 4.38
CA ALA A 60 -8.40 -4.84 4.30
C ALA A 60 -7.49 -5.70 5.18
N ILE A 61 -6.30 -6.03 4.68
CA ILE A 61 -5.25 -6.74 5.41
C ILE A 61 -3.90 -6.02 5.25
N ALA A 62 -3.13 -5.97 6.34
CA ALA A 62 -1.71 -5.63 6.27
C ALA A 62 -0.87 -6.86 6.63
N PRO A 63 -0.13 -7.46 5.67
CA PRO A 63 0.80 -8.54 5.97
C PRO A 63 1.99 -8.01 6.78
N ASP A 64 2.51 -8.83 7.69
CA ASP A 64 3.70 -8.51 8.46
C ASP A 64 4.97 -8.98 7.72
N LEU A 65 5.54 -8.11 6.92
CA LEU A 65 6.69 -8.43 6.06
C LEU A 65 8.00 -8.58 6.83
N TYR A 66 8.02 -8.22 8.12
CA TYR A 66 9.18 -8.35 8.97
C TYR A 66 9.03 -9.42 10.07
N HIS A 67 7.95 -10.22 9.98
CA HIS A 67 7.72 -11.41 10.83
C HIS A 67 7.84 -11.09 12.33
N GLY A 68 7.09 -10.10 12.79
CA GLY A 68 7.01 -9.68 14.19
C GLY A 68 8.03 -8.59 14.59
N LYS A 69 8.95 -8.22 13.69
CA LYS A 69 9.92 -7.17 14.00
C LYS A 69 9.35 -5.79 13.71
N THR A 70 9.48 -4.90 14.66
CA THR A 70 9.16 -3.47 14.51
C THR A 70 10.25 -2.62 15.17
N THR A 71 10.46 -1.41 14.70
CA THR A 71 11.42 -0.49 15.31
C THR A 71 10.97 0.97 15.22
N LYS A 72 11.53 1.81 16.08
CA LYS A 72 11.46 3.28 16.02
C LYS A 72 12.82 3.91 15.69
N SER A 73 13.87 3.09 15.58
CA SER A 73 15.23 3.53 15.26
C SER A 73 15.41 3.55 13.74
N PRO A 74 15.78 4.71 13.14
CA PRO A 74 16.08 4.79 11.71
C PRO A 74 17.22 3.85 11.28
N ASP A 75 18.23 3.65 12.12
CA ASP A 75 19.36 2.78 11.83
C ASP A 75 18.95 1.31 11.75
N GLU A 76 18.09 0.86 12.68
CA GLU A 76 17.52 -0.48 12.64
C GLU A 76 16.58 -0.67 11.47
N ALA A 77 15.69 0.31 11.21
CA ALA A 77 14.80 0.27 10.06
C ALA A 77 15.57 0.19 8.74
N GLY A 78 16.68 0.93 8.64
CA GLY A 78 17.59 0.86 7.49
C GLY A 78 18.19 -0.53 7.29
N LYS A 79 18.61 -1.20 8.37
CA LYS A 79 19.10 -2.59 8.32
C LYS A 79 18.00 -3.55 7.88
N MET A 80 16.82 -3.47 8.48
CA MET A 80 15.66 -4.29 8.13
C MET A 80 15.27 -4.12 6.65
N LEU A 81 15.32 -2.89 6.13
CA LEU A 81 15.07 -2.60 4.72
C LEU A 81 16.14 -3.21 3.80
N MET A 82 17.41 -3.18 4.21
CA MET A 82 18.50 -3.76 3.43
C MET A 82 18.45 -5.29 3.40
N GLU A 83 17.97 -5.93 4.47
CA GLU A 83 17.80 -7.37 4.61
C GLU A 83 16.52 -7.90 3.95
N LEU A 84 15.58 -7.02 3.59
CA LEU A 84 14.32 -7.42 2.97
C LEU A 84 14.55 -8.09 1.62
N ASP A 85 14.11 -9.33 1.50
CA ASP A 85 13.95 -10.02 0.22
C ASP A 85 12.66 -9.54 -0.44
N ALA A 86 12.80 -8.75 -1.48
CA ALA A 86 11.67 -8.11 -2.16
C ALA A 86 10.76 -9.11 -2.88
N ASP A 87 11.31 -10.18 -3.44
CA ASP A 87 10.52 -11.23 -4.10
C ASP A 87 9.74 -12.05 -3.08
N ARG A 88 10.31 -12.29 -1.90
CA ARG A 88 9.59 -12.92 -0.80
C ARG A 88 8.47 -12.01 -0.30
N ALA A 89 8.77 -10.74 -0.05
CA ALA A 89 7.78 -9.76 0.40
C ALA A 89 6.62 -9.64 -0.61
N GLU A 90 6.92 -9.62 -1.89
CA GLU A 90 5.92 -9.60 -2.96
C GLU A 90 5.01 -10.84 -2.89
N ARG A 91 5.58 -12.05 -2.77
CA ARG A 91 4.77 -13.28 -2.63
C ARG A 91 3.89 -13.27 -1.37
N GLU A 92 4.37 -12.69 -0.27
CA GLU A 92 3.58 -12.56 0.97
C GLU A 92 2.45 -11.54 0.80
N ILE A 93 2.66 -10.45 0.04
CA ILE A 93 1.63 -9.48 -0.33
C ILE A 93 0.59 -10.14 -1.24
N ALA A 94 1.02 -10.88 -2.25
CA ALA A 94 0.14 -11.64 -3.14
C ALA A 94 -0.68 -12.68 -2.37
N GLY A 95 -0.05 -13.43 -1.47
CA GLY A 95 -0.72 -14.39 -0.59
C GLY A 95 -1.77 -13.74 0.31
N ALA A 96 -1.50 -12.54 0.84
CA ALA A 96 -2.50 -11.77 1.58
C ALA A 96 -3.69 -11.37 0.68
N GLY A 97 -3.44 -10.97 -0.56
CA GLY A 97 -4.49 -10.70 -1.56
C GLY A 97 -5.35 -11.93 -1.84
N GLU A 98 -4.75 -13.07 -2.11
CA GLU A 98 -5.47 -14.34 -2.34
C GLU A 98 -6.27 -14.76 -1.10
N TYR A 99 -5.71 -14.59 0.10
CA TYR A 99 -6.43 -14.83 1.35
C TYR A 99 -7.70 -13.99 1.46
N LEU A 100 -7.64 -12.68 1.11
CA LEU A 100 -8.81 -11.81 1.10
C LEU A 100 -9.86 -12.28 0.11
N LEU A 101 -9.45 -12.65 -1.11
CA LEU A 101 -10.37 -13.12 -2.15
C LEU A 101 -11.08 -14.43 -1.78
N GLY A 102 -10.48 -15.24 -0.90
CA GLY A 102 -11.07 -16.45 -0.35
C GLY A 102 -12.10 -16.22 0.77
N GLN A 103 -12.23 -14.98 1.29
CA GLN A 103 -13.15 -14.70 2.40
C GLN A 103 -14.61 -14.59 1.90
N LEU A 104 -15.55 -15.18 2.67
CA LEU A 104 -16.98 -15.08 2.37
C LEU A 104 -17.52 -13.64 2.35
N THR A 105 -16.82 -12.73 3.01
CA THR A 105 -17.16 -11.31 3.09
C THR A 105 -16.58 -10.48 1.94
N CYS A 106 -15.78 -11.09 1.05
CA CYS A 106 -15.17 -10.45 -0.11
C CYS A 106 -15.98 -10.75 -1.38
N PRO A 107 -16.61 -9.76 -2.01
CA PRO A 107 -17.42 -9.97 -3.21
C PRO A 107 -16.62 -9.86 -4.51
N THR A 108 -15.32 -9.53 -4.46
CA THR A 108 -14.50 -9.21 -5.65
C THR A 108 -13.57 -10.35 -6.04
N LYS A 109 -13.15 -10.35 -7.32
CA LYS A 109 -12.20 -11.33 -7.88
C LYS A 109 -10.80 -10.75 -8.05
N THR A 110 -10.66 -9.45 -7.84
CA THR A 110 -9.42 -8.71 -7.87
C THR A 110 -9.26 -7.92 -6.58
N TYR A 111 -8.04 -7.51 -6.27
CA TYR A 111 -7.77 -6.69 -5.10
C TYR A 111 -6.97 -5.44 -5.45
N GLY A 112 -7.03 -4.46 -4.57
CA GLY A 112 -6.19 -3.28 -4.59
C GLY A 112 -4.98 -3.44 -3.69
N VAL A 113 -3.89 -2.76 -4.01
CA VAL A 113 -2.73 -2.64 -3.13
C VAL A 113 -2.45 -1.17 -2.84
N VAL A 114 -2.15 -0.84 -1.60
CA VAL A 114 -1.66 0.49 -1.20
C VAL A 114 -0.45 0.32 -0.31
N GLY A 115 0.54 1.17 -0.50
CA GLY A 115 1.72 1.11 0.35
C GLY A 115 2.38 2.48 0.53
N PHE A 116 3.17 2.56 1.60
CA PHE A 116 3.77 3.80 2.08
C PHE A 116 5.29 3.65 2.17
N CYS A 117 6.06 4.60 1.66
CA CYS A 117 7.53 4.57 1.63
C CYS A 117 8.04 3.30 0.92
N MET A 118 8.74 2.41 1.63
CA MET A 118 9.11 1.07 1.16
C MET A 118 7.90 0.33 0.59
N GLY A 119 6.78 0.33 1.33
CA GLY A 119 5.53 -0.30 0.90
C GLY A 119 4.95 0.31 -0.36
N GLY A 120 5.15 1.61 -0.60
CA GLY A 120 4.76 2.28 -1.84
C GLY A 120 5.51 1.71 -3.05
N ALA A 121 6.81 1.44 -2.91
CA ALA A 121 7.58 0.78 -3.94
C ALA A 121 7.16 -0.68 -4.14
N LEU A 122 6.88 -1.41 -3.04
CA LEU A 122 6.36 -2.78 -3.11
C LEU A 122 4.97 -2.84 -3.75
N ALA A 123 4.10 -1.84 -3.53
CA ALA A 123 2.80 -1.76 -4.21
C ALA A 123 2.96 -1.65 -5.74
N GLN A 124 3.91 -0.85 -6.21
CA GLN A 124 4.26 -0.77 -7.63
C GLN A 124 4.79 -2.12 -8.13
N TYR A 125 5.69 -2.75 -7.37
CA TYR A 125 6.31 -4.03 -7.72
C TYR A 125 5.26 -5.14 -7.84
N THR A 126 4.42 -5.32 -6.83
CA THR A 126 3.32 -6.29 -6.85
C THR A 126 2.37 -6.05 -8.02
N ALA A 127 2.05 -4.80 -8.34
CA ALA A 127 1.20 -4.48 -9.49
C ALA A 127 1.82 -4.89 -10.85
N THR A 128 3.15 -5.03 -10.94
CA THR A 128 3.83 -5.54 -12.14
C THR A 128 4.02 -7.06 -12.15
N LYS A 129 3.89 -7.72 -10.98
CA LYS A 129 4.04 -9.19 -10.85
C LYS A 129 2.69 -9.92 -10.91
N GLU A 130 1.67 -9.40 -10.23
CA GLU A 130 0.35 -10.02 -10.08
C GLU A 130 -0.60 -9.67 -11.22
N ASN A 131 -0.29 -10.22 -12.39
CA ASN A 131 -1.01 -10.00 -13.64
C ASN A 131 -2.50 -10.36 -13.53
N GLY A 132 -3.37 -9.34 -13.60
CA GLY A 132 -4.83 -9.51 -13.58
C GLY A 132 -5.44 -9.75 -12.20
N LYS A 133 -4.65 -9.95 -11.15
CA LYS A 133 -5.14 -10.07 -9.77
C LYS A 133 -5.18 -8.71 -9.08
N VAL A 134 -4.12 -7.91 -9.22
CA VAL A 134 -4.10 -6.52 -8.78
C VAL A 134 -4.76 -5.66 -9.86
N SER A 135 -5.90 -5.06 -9.54
CA SER A 135 -6.63 -4.17 -10.46
C SER A 135 -6.38 -2.69 -10.21
N ALA A 136 -5.91 -2.34 -9.02
CA ALA A 136 -5.58 -0.97 -8.64
C ALA A 136 -4.40 -0.94 -7.67
N ALA A 137 -3.49 0.02 -7.85
CA ALA A 137 -2.36 0.21 -6.95
C ALA A 137 -2.18 1.69 -6.60
N ALA A 138 -2.00 2.00 -5.32
CA ALA A 138 -1.68 3.34 -4.83
C ALA A 138 -0.32 3.32 -4.12
N SER A 139 0.59 4.14 -4.60
CA SER A 139 1.95 4.24 -4.08
C SER A 139 2.18 5.60 -3.46
N PHE A 140 2.31 5.67 -2.15
CA PHE A 140 2.63 6.88 -1.42
C PHE A 140 4.14 6.99 -1.26
N TYR A 141 4.71 8.03 -1.84
CA TYR A 141 6.15 8.36 -1.80
C TYR A 141 7.06 7.13 -1.92
N GLY A 142 6.64 6.20 -2.81
CA GLY A 142 7.33 4.93 -3.03
C GLY A 142 8.56 5.08 -3.91
N GLY A 143 9.69 4.68 -3.40
CA GLY A 143 10.95 4.62 -4.12
C GLY A 143 11.87 3.57 -3.52
N PHE A 144 12.30 2.61 -4.35
CA PHE A 144 13.27 1.59 -3.95
C PHE A 144 14.08 1.14 -5.16
N LYS A 145 15.30 1.64 -5.27
CA LYS A 145 16.15 1.47 -6.47
C LYS A 145 16.52 0.02 -6.83
N LYS A 146 16.32 -0.92 -5.90
CA LYS A 146 16.67 -2.34 -6.11
C LYS A 146 15.58 -3.17 -6.79
N LEU A 147 14.37 -2.60 -6.98
CA LEU A 147 13.26 -3.35 -7.57
C LEU A 147 13.32 -3.26 -9.11
N ASP A 148 13.44 -4.41 -9.75
CA ASP A 148 13.34 -4.51 -11.21
C ASP A 148 11.86 -4.68 -11.60
N MET A 149 11.24 -3.56 -12.00
CA MET A 149 9.83 -3.50 -12.36
C MET A 149 9.65 -3.61 -13.87
N ASP A 150 9.10 -4.73 -14.33
CA ASP A 150 8.69 -4.86 -15.72
C ASP A 150 7.31 -4.20 -15.95
N TRP A 151 7.34 -2.93 -16.32
CA TRP A 151 6.13 -2.14 -16.59
C TRP A 151 5.30 -2.64 -17.76
N ASN A 152 5.82 -3.52 -18.63
CA ASN A 152 5.01 -4.14 -19.69
C ASN A 152 3.89 -5.00 -19.07
N ASN A 153 4.14 -5.60 -17.92
CA ASN A 153 3.19 -6.44 -17.21
C ASN A 153 2.14 -5.65 -16.41
N LEU A 154 2.31 -4.33 -16.22
CA LEU A 154 1.34 -3.54 -15.47
C LEU A 154 -0.03 -3.54 -16.17
N GLN A 155 -1.05 -4.10 -15.49
CA GLN A 155 -2.45 -4.06 -15.90
C GLN A 155 -3.32 -3.23 -14.96
N ALA A 156 -2.86 -3.04 -13.71
CA ALA A 156 -3.55 -2.26 -12.70
C ALA A 156 -3.62 -0.76 -13.07
N ALA A 157 -4.69 -0.09 -12.65
CA ALA A 157 -4.71 1.36 -12.58
C ALA A 157 -3.77 1.80 -11.44
N LEU A 158 -2.83 2.71 -11.74
CA LEU A 158 -1.77 3.11 -10.81
C LEU A 158 -1.89 4.58 -10.41
N LEU A 159 -1.93 4.83 -9.10
CA LEU A 159 -1.85 6.17 -8.52
C LEU A 159 -0.50 6.35 -7.83
N LEU A 160 0.31 7.26 -8.35
CA LEU A 160 1.63 7.59 -7.85
C LEU A 160 1.57 8.92 -7.10
N ILE A 161 1.76 8.89 -5.79
CA ILE A 161 1.66 10.05 -4.89
C ILE A 161 3.04 10.42 -4.39
N TYR A 162 3.45 11.66 -4.61
CA TYR A 162 4.77 12.16 -4.22
C TYR A 162 4.66 13.41 -3.36
N ALA A 163 5.64 13.57 -2.48
CA ALA A 163 5.84 14.78 -1.68
C ALA A 163 6.84 15.71 -2.38
N GLY A 164 6.52 17.00 -2.49
CA GLY A 164 7.33 17.95 -3.25
C GLY A 164 8.70 18.25 -2.63
N ASN A 165 8.80 18.20 -1.29
CA ASN A 165 10.04 18.43 -0.53
C ASN A 165 10.79 17.14 -0.18
N ASP A 166 10.39 16.00 -0.76
CA ASP A 166 11.02 14.71 -0.46
C ASP A 166 12.43 14.64 -1.06
N LYS A 167 13.43 14.49 -0.19
CA LYS A 167 14.84 14.35 -0.57
C LYS A 167 15.23 12.88 -0.84
N SER A 168 14.47 11.93 -0.32
CA SER A 168 14.72 10.50 -0.45
C SER A 168 14.13 9.93 -1.72
N VAL A 169 12.92 10.38 -2.07
CA VAL A 169 12.18 9.99 -3.28
C VAL A 169 11.72 11.26 -4.00
N PRO A 170 12.60 11.89 -4.79
CA PRO A 170 12.30 13.16 -5.45
C PRO A 170 11.07 13.07 -6.35
N ALA A 171 10.20 14.09 -6.29
CA ALA A 171 8.99 14.18 -7.10
C ALA A 171 9.28 14.14 -8.62
N SER A 172 10.48 14.57 -9.05
CA SER A 172 10.93 14.47 -10.44
C SER A 172 10.96 13.02 -10.94
N SER A 173 11.34 12.05 -10.07
CA SER A 173 11.32 10.63 -10.44
C SER A 173 9.89 10.14 -10.73
N GLY A 174 8.89 10.68 -10.03
CA GLY A 174 7.48 10.40 -10.29
C GLY A 174 7.00 10.95 -11.64
N LEU A 175 7.42 12.15 -11.98
CA LEU A 175 7.10 12.75 -13.29
C LEU A 175 7.74 11.95 -14.45
N GLU A 176 9.00 11.53 -14.29
CA GLU A 176 9.69 10.69 -15.27
C GLU A 176 8.99 9.34 -15.44
N LEU A 177 8.63 8.68 -14.33
CA LEU A 177 7.90 7.41 -14.37
C LEU A 177 6.52 7.59 -15.01
N GLY A 178 5.77 8.61 -14.62
CA GLY A 178 4.46 8.91 -15.22
C GLY A 178 4.54 9.16 -16.73
N ALA A 179 5.54 9.90 -17.17
CA ALA A 179 5.77 10.13 -18.61
C ALA A 179 6.13 8.83 -19.35
N LYS A 180 6.95 7.96 -18.74
CA LYS A 180 7.26 6.62 -19.28
C LYS A 180 6.01 5.77 -19.41
N LEU A 181 5.22 5.65 -18.34
CA LEU A 181 4.01 4.84 -18.31
C LEU A 181 2.96 5.34 -19.32
N LYS A 182 2.81 6.64 -19.46
CA LYS A 182 1.95 7.25 -20.47
C LYS A 182 2.38 6.88 -21.90
N LYS A 183 3.68 6.91 -22.20
CA LYS A 183 4.21 6.47 -23.50
C LYS A 183 3.95 4.98 -23.76
N MET A 184 3.90 4.16 -22.71
CA MET A 184 3.58 2.73 -22.78
C MET A 184 2.07 2.46 -22.83
N GLY A 185 1.22 3.48 -22.82
CA GLY A 185 -0.25 3.34 -22.81
C GLY A 185 -0.81 2.78 -21.50
N LYS A 186 -0.06 2.90 -20.40
CA LYS A 186 -0.49 2.40 -19.07
C LYS A 186 -1.43 3.40 -18.39
N ASN A 187 -2.40 2.90 -17.64
CA ASN A 187 -3.30 3.70 -16.83
C ASN A 187 -2.59 4.11 -15.53
N ALA A 188 -1.96 5.28 -15.54
CA ALA A 188 -1.22 5.80 -14.39
C ALA A 188 -1.44 7.29 -14.22
N GLU A 189 -1.73 7.70 -12.98
CA GLU A 189 -1.85 9.09 -12.54
C GLU A 189 -0.70 9.43 -11.59
N VAL A 190 -0.12 10.62 -11.74
CA VAL A 190 0.89 11.16 -10.83
C VAL A 190 0.34 12.37 -10.12
N VAL A 191 0.37 12.36 -8.80
CA VAL A 191 -0.04 13.49 -7.95
C VAL A 191 1.14 13.91 -7.09
N ILE A 192 1.47 15.21 -7.12
CA ILE A 192 2.52 15.80 -6.30
C ILE A 192 1.90 16.82 -5.37
N TYR A 193 2.22 16.70 -4.06
CA TYR A 193 1.86 17.70 -3.04
C TYR A 193 3.06 18.60 -2.80
N PRO A 194 3.10 19.84 -3.33
CA PRO A 194 4.34 20.62 -3.48
C PRO A 194 5.06 20.94 -2.17
N ASN A 195 4.31 21.20 -1.10
CA ASN A 195 4.85 21.69 0.18
C ASN A 195 4.96 20.60 1.24
N THR A 196 4.83 19.33 0.88
CA THR A 196 4.87 18.21 1.83
C THR A 196 6.24 17.54 1.87
N ASN A 197 6.53 16.90 3.00
CA ASN A 197 7.73 16.10 3.22
C ASN A 197 7.43 14.60 3.00
N HIS A 198 8.50 13.77 2.93
CA HIS A 198 8.34 12.32 2.96
C HIS A 198 7.49 11.88 4.16
N ALA A 199 6.60 10.90 3.97
CA ALA A 199 5.67 10.40 4.98
C ALA A 199 4.58 11.41 5.44
N PHE A 200 4.20 12.38 4.61
CA PHE A 200 3.17 13.38 4.94
C PHE A 200 1.79 12.79 5.30
N PHE A 201 1.54 11.55 4.96
CA PHE A 201 0.29 10.85 5.29
C PHE A 201 0.30 10.27 6.72
N ASN A 202 1.47 10.15 7.35
CA ASN A 202 1.63 9.48 8.65
C ASN A 202 1.29 10.44 9.81
N ASP A 203 0.05 10.39 10.30
CA ASP A 203 -0.47 11.22 11.40
C ASP A 203 0.08 10.81 12.79
N ALA A 204 0.75 9.66 12.90
CA ALA A 204 1.54 9.33 14.09
C ALA A 204 2.89 10.09 14.15
N ARG A 205 3.21 10.87 13.10
CA ARG A 205 4.43 11.67 12.97
C ARG A 205 4.10 13.13 12.68
N PRO A 206 3.72 13.91 13.72
CA PRO A 206 3.27 15.31 13.57
C PRO A 206 4.26 16.22 12.85
N GLU A 207 5.55 15.89 12.90
CA GLU A 207 6.62 16.68 12.28
C GLU A 207 6.64 16.64 10.75
N VAL A 208 5.99 15.66 10.15
CA VAL A 208 5.90 15.49 8.69
C VAL A 208 4.46 15.43 8.17
N TYR A 209 3.49 15.23 9.05
CA TYR A 209 2.09 15.10 8.70
C TYR A 209 1.51 16.37 8.08
N ASP A 210 0.83 16.24 6.96
CA ASP A 210 0.05 17.30 6.33
C ASP A 210 -1.40 16.85 6.15
N ALA A 211 -2.29 17.40 6.95
CA ALA A 211 -3.68 16.96 7.03
C ALA A 211 -4.45 17.15 5.72
N GLU A 212 -4.24 18.26 5.01
CA GLU A 212 -4.96 18.55 3.77
C GLU A 212 -4.46 17.65 2.62
N ALA A 213 -3.15 17.50 2.49
CA ALA A 213 -2.56 16.59 1.52
C ALA A 213 -2.96 15.13 1.79
N ALA A 214 -2.91 14.70 3.06
CA ALA A 214 -3.30 13.36 3.46
C ALA A 214 -4.79 13.08 3.15
N LYS A 215 -5.67 14.04 3.43
CA LYS A 215 -7.10 13.93 3.15
C LYS A 215 -7.38 13.81 1.65
N ASP A 216 -6.75 14.62 0.80
CA ASP A 216 -6.94 14.54 -0.65
C ASP A 216 -6.34 13.24 -1.22
N ALA A 217 -5.14 12.86 -0.77
CA ALA A 217 -4.50 11.61 -1.17
C ALA A 217 -5.35 10.38 -0.80
N TRP A 218 -5.95 10.38 0.40
CA TRP A 218 -6.89 9.35 0.84
C TRP A 218 -8.11 9.27 -0.05
N ARG A 219 -8.77 10.40 -0.33
CA ARG A 219 -9.93 10.48 -1.22
C ARG A 219 -9.61 9.89 -2.60
N ARG A 220 -8.50 10.28 -3.22
CA ARG A 220 -8.05 9.76 -4.53
C ARG A 220 -7.82 8.26 -4.49
N THR A 221 -7.21 7.74 -3.43
CA THR A 221 -6.99 6.30 -3.25
C THR A 221 -8.31 5.55 -3.18
N LEU A 222 -9.30 6.05 -2.41
CA LEU A 222 -10.62 5.43 -2.33
C LEU A 222 -11.35 5.47 -3.67
N GLU A 223 -11.28 6.57 -4.41
CA GLU A 223 -11.86 6.72 -5.74
C GLU A 223 -11.25 5.72 -6.72
N LEU A 224 -9.92 5.60 -6.74
CA LEU A 224 -9.20 4.62 -7.54
C LEU A 224 -9.70 3.19 -7.25
N PHE A 225 -9.76 2.82 -5.98
CA PHE A 225 -10.14 1.47 -5.58
C PHE A 225 -11.61 1.17 -5.88
N ARG A 226 -12.53 2.08 -5.60
CA ARG A 226 -13.96 1.92 -5.92
C ARG A 226 -14.22 1.79 -7.42
N ALA A 227 -13.42 2.43 -8.25
CA ALA A 227 -13.55 2.37 -9.70
C ALA A 227 -13.02 1.08 -10.31
N ASN A 228 -12.01 0.43 -9.70
CA ASN A 228 -11.23 -0.60 -10.36
C ASN A 228 -11.29 -2.00 -9.69
N ILE A 229 -11.55 -2.10 -8.39
CA ILE A 229 -11.63 -3.41 -7.70
C ILE A 229 -13.00 -4.06 -7.98
N ARG A 230 -12.98 -5.28 -8.56
CA ARG A 230 -14.19 -5.97 -9.02
C ARG A 230 -14.14 -7.47 -8.77
#